data_2e80dba9f46cc547d046940d39e308e0
#
_entry.id   2e80dba9f46cc547d046940d39e308e0
#
_cell.length_a   1.000
_cell.length_b   1.000
_cell.length_c   1.000
_cell.angle_alpha   90.00
_cell.angle_beta   90.00
_cell.angle_gamma   90.00
#
_symmetry.space_group_name_H-M   'P 1'
#
loop_
_entity.id
_entity.type
_entity.pdbx_description
1 polymer ?
#
loop_
_entity_poly.entity_id
_entity_poly.type
_entity_poly.pdbx_seq_one_letter_code
_entity_poly.pdbx_strand_id
1 'polypeptide(L)'
;DAYLGGERTGGKPGRGATDKTPFVAAVETTDEHCPVRIKLSVVKGFRKEVIQSWSQQHLAEGSTVISDGLACFNGVVDAGCLHDKIVCGGGRASVEEPEFYWVNTILGNLKSSLRSTYHAIRPKYAQRYLSEFQYRFNRRFNLCDLIPRLAYVALRTAPMPEKLLKLGLG
;
A
#
# COMPACT_ATOMS: atom_id res chain seq x y z
N ASP A 1 -2.70 3.81 7.33
CA ASP A 1 -3.76 3.97 6.32
C ASP A 1 -3.38 5.04 5.29
N ALA A 2 -3.83 4.88 4.06
CA ALA A 2 -3.58 5.87 3.03
C ALA A 2 -4.70 5.89 1.97
N TYR A 3 -4.77 6.99 1.22
CA TYR A 3 -5.75 7.18 0.16
C TYR A 3 -5.05 7.65 -1.12
N LEU A 4 -5.41 7.03 -2.24
CA LEU A 4 -5.15 7.61 -3.56
C LEU A 4 -6.25 8.61 -3.89
N GLY A 5 -5.86 9.85 -4.23
CA GLY A 5 -6.80 10.88 -4.66
C GLY A 5 -7.33 10.60 -6.05
N GLY A 6 -8.64 10.86 -6.26
CA GLY A 6 -9.27 10.96 -7.57
C GLY A 6 -9.30 12.41 -8.07
N GLU A 7 -10.05 12.65 -9.16
CA GLU A 7 -10.36 14.00 -9.61
C GLU A 7 -11.09 14.79 -8.51
N ARG A 8 -10.79 16.08 -8.39
CA ARG A 8 -11.47 16.96 -7.41
C ARG A 8 -12.86 17.32 -7.93
N THR A 9 -13.84 16.49 -7.61
CA THR A 9 -15.24 16.71 -8.01
C THR A 9 -16.07 17.50 -6.98
N GLY A 10 -15.43 18.07 -5.98
CA GLY A 10 -16.11 18.75 -4.86
C GLY A 10 -16.78 17.74 -3.91
N GLY A 11 -16.42 17.72 -2.66
CA GLY A 11 -16.96 16.82 -1.65
C GLY A 11 -16.39 17.13 -0.28
N LYS A 12 -16.88 16.46 0.76
CA LYS A 12 -16.34 16.63 2.12
C LYS A 12 -14.88 16.19 2.17
N PRO A 13 -13.95 17.04 2.63
CA PRO A 13 -12.57 16.63 2.81
C PRO A 13 -12.47 15.59 3.95
N GLY A 14 -11.55 14.63 3.83
CA GLY A 14 -11.26 13.68 4.90
C GLY A 14 -11.47 12.22 4.55
N ARG A 15 -11.55 11.37 5.58
CA ARG A 15 -11.65 9.90 5.48
C ARG A 15 -12.94 9.35 4.88
N GLY A 16 -13.95 10.17 4.60
CA GLY A 16 -15.23 9.79 3.98
C GLY A 16 -15.41 10.28 2.54
N ALA A 17 -14.35 10.78 1.90
CA ALA A 17 -14.44 11.24 0.52
C ALA A 17 -14.67 10.06 -0.44
N THR A 18 -15.77 10.08 -1.19
CA THR A 18 -16.20 9.00 -2.10
C THR A 18 -15.31 8.86 -3.34
N ASP A 19 -14.52 9.88 -3.63
CA ASP A 19 -13.60 9.97 -4.77
C ASP A 19 -12.17 9.46 -4.46
N LYS A 20 -11.92 8.98 -3.23
CA LYS A 20 -10.63 8.47 -2.81
C LYS A 20 -10.62 6.95 -2.66
N THR A 21 -9.61 6.31 -3.22
CA THR A 21 -9.41 4.87 -3.10
C THR A 21 -8.58 4.58 -1.86
N PRO A 22 -9.15 3.91 -0.83
CA PRO A 22 -8.41 3.53 0.36
C PRO A 22 -7.45 2.37 0.06
N PHE A 23 -6.25 2.42 0.62
CA PHE A 23 -5.29 1.33 0.52
C PHE A 23 -4.45 1.20 1.80
N VAL A 24 -4.01 -0.01 2.06
CA VAL A 24 -3.06 -0.32 3.13
C VAL A 24 -1.66 -0.25 2.54
N ALA A 25 -0.76 0.41 3.26
CA ALA A 25 0.67 0.40 3.00
C ALA A 25 1.38 -0.19 4.22
N ALA A 26 2.08 -1.30 4.04
CA ALA A 26 2.96 -1.88 5.04
C ALA A 26 4.40 -1.84 4.53
N VAL A 27 5.33 -1.58 5.44
CA VAL A 27 6.76 -1.58 5.20
C VAL A 27 7.40 -2.57 6.16
N GLU A 28 8.06 -3.56 5.61
CA GLU A 28 8.90 -4.48 6.36
C GLU A 28 10.27 -3.82 6.56
N THR A 29 10.76 -3.80 7.78
CA THR A 29 12.07 -3.27 8.14
C THR A 29 12.94 -4.34 8.79
N THR A 30 14.27 -4.16 8.71
CA THR A 30 15.21 -4.90 9.54
C THR A 30 15.19 -4.37 10.98
N ASP A 31 15.90 -5.06 11.88
CA ASP A 31 16.12 -4.61 13.27
C ASP A 31 16.84 -3.26 13.32
N GLU A 32 17.61 -2.92 12.28
CA GLU A 32 18.28 -1.63 12.12
C GLU A 32 17.37 -0.57 11.49
N HIS A 33 16.06 -0.80 11.45
CA HIS A 33 15.04 0.07 10.84
C HIS A 33 15.26 0.36 9.34
N CYS A 34 15.97 -0.49 8.59
CA CYS A 34 16.11 -0.34 7.15
C CYS A 34 14.93 -0.99 6.40
N PRO A 35 14.33 -0.33 5.41
CA PRO A 35 13.19 -0.88 4.69
C PRO A 35 13.63 -2.02 3.77
N VAL A 36 13.00 -3.18 3.86
CA VAL A 36 13.29 -4.38 3.05
C VAL A 36 12.28 -4.52 1.93
N ARG A 37 11.02 -4.59 2.30
CA ARG A 37 9.91 -4.80 1.37
C ARG A 37 8.75 -3.89 1.71
N ILE A 38 7.89 -3.70 0.72
CA ILE A 38 6.61 -3.03 0.91
C ILE A 38 5.46 -3.92 0.42
N LYS A 39 4.31 -3.76 1.05
CA LYS A 39 3.05 -4.30 0.56
C LYS A 39 2.02 -3.19 0.45
N LEU A 40 1.49 -3.00 -0.75
CA LEU A 40 0.49 -1.99 -1.06
C LEU A 40 -0.75 -2.68 -1.60
N SER A 41 -1.90 -2.49 -0.94
CA SER A 41 -3.13 -3.16 -1.34
C SER A 41 -4.33 -2.24 -1.22
N VAL A 42 -5.11 -2.11 -2.29
CA VAL A 42 -6.42 -1.47 -2.23
C VAL A 42 -7.32 -2.28 -1.32
N VAL A 43 -8.06 -1.60 -0.46
CA VAL A 43 -9.01 -2.21 0.46
C VAL A 43 -10.40 -1.58 0.29
N LYS A 44 -11.45 -2.30 0.67
CA LYS A 44 -12.83 -1.81 0.58
C LYS A 44 -13.17 -0.75 1.64
N GLY A 45 -12.23 -0.42 2.51
CA GLY A 45 -12.38 0.53 3.62
C GLY A 45 -11.57 0.09 4.83
N PHE A 46 -11.42 1.00 5.78
CA PHE A 46 -10.68 0.74 7.02
C PHE A 46 -11.63 0.22 8.11
N ARG A 47 -11.99 -1.07 7.99
CA ARG A 47 -12.76 -1.83 8.98
C ARG A 47 -11.91 -2.96 9.54
N LYS A 48 -12.19 -3.37 10.78
CA LYS A 48 -11.39 -4.36 11.50
C LYS A 48 -11.31 -5.69 10.74
N GLU A 49 -12.42 -6.18 10.21
CA GLU A 49 -12.51 -7.46 9.48
C GLU A 49 -11.71 -7.42 8.16
N VAL A 50 -11.69 -6.24 7.51
CA VAL A 50 -10.93 -6.05 6.26
C VAL A 50 -9.42 -6.08 6.56
N ILE A 51 -8.99 -5.42 7.64
CA ILE A 51 -7.58 -5.43 8.05
C ILE A 51 -7.18 -6.81 8.54
N GLN A 52 -8.01 -7.51 9.31
CA GLN A 52 -7.77 -8.89 9.73
C GLN A 52 -7.52 -9.81 8.52
N SER A 53 -8.45 -9.84 7.57
CA SER A 53 -8.31 -10.68 6.37
C SER A 53 -7.07 -10.30 5.55
N TRP A 54 -6.78 -9.01 5.43
CA TRP A 54 -5.59 -8.53 4.74
C TRP A 54 -4.30 -8.98 5.45
N SER A 55 -4.26 -8.89 6.77
CA SER A 55 -3.11 -9.29 7.59
C SER A 55 -2.85 -10.79 7.48
N GLN A 56 -3.89 -11.62 7.60
CA GLN A 56 -3.79 -13.08 7.42
C GLN A 56 -3.21 -13.49 6.06
N GLN A 57 -3.47 -12.69 5.01
CA GLN A 57 -2.97 -13.00 3.66
C GLN A 57 -1.54 -12.51 3.40
N HIS A 58 -1.08 -11.50 4.14
CA HIS A 58 0.10 -10.74 3.75
C HIS A 58 1.18 -10.60 4.82
N LEU A 59 0.85 -10.83 6.07
CA LEU A 59 1.80 -10.78 7.18
C LEU A 59 2.09 -12.19 7.68
N ALA A 60 3.32 -12.41 8.12
CA ALA A 60 3.67 -13.64 8.81
C ALA A 60 3.08 -13.63 10.23
N GLU A 61 2.59 -14.77 10.69
CA GLU A 61 2.14 -14.95 12.07
C GLU A 61 3.29 -14.60 13.05
N GLY A 62 2.96 -13.93 14.14
CA GLY A 62 3.94 -13.46 15.12
C GLY A 62 4.68 -12.19 14.75
N SER A 63 4.45 -11.60 13.56
CA SER A 63 5.04 -10.31 13.19
C SER A 63 4.59 -9.19 14.13
N THR A 64 5.50 -8.29 14.51
CA THR A 64 5.17 -7.05 15.21
C THR A 64 4.73 -5.98 14.21
N VAL A 65 3.52 -5.48 14.37
CA VAL A 65 2.94 -4.44 13.51
C VAL A 65 2.83 -3.14 14.30
N ILE A 66 3.49 -2.10 13.81
CA ILE A 66 3.41 -0.75 14.37
C ILE A 66 2.40 0.05 13.55
N SER A 67 1.46 0.72 14.19
CA SER A 67 0.46 1.55 13.50
C SER A 67 0.09 2.83 14.25
N ASP A 68 -0.56 3.77 13.56
CA ASP A 68 -1.02 5.07 14.07
C ASP A 68 -2.18 5.00 15.08
N GLY A 69 -2.53 3.80 15.54
CA GLY A 69 -3.60 3.58 16.52
C GLY A 69 -5.02 3.68 15.97
N LEU A 70 -5.21 3.76 14.65
CA LEU A 70 -6.56 3.67 14.06
C LEU A 70 -7.21 2.34 14.43
N ALA A 71 -8.45 2.40 14.94
CA ALA A 71 -9.15 1.26 15.55
C ALA A 71 -9.24 0.00 14.66
N CYS A 72 -9.28 0.17 13.34
CA CYS A 72 -9.33 -0.96 12.41
C CYS A 72 -8.06 -1.83 12.46
N PHE A 73 -6.90 -1.26 12.83
CA PHE A 73 -5.65 -2.01 12.94
C PHE A 73 -5.62 -2.98 14.13
N ASN A 74 -6.61 -2.94 15.03
CA ASN A 74 -6.79 -4.00 16.01
C ASN A 74 -7.03 -5.37 15.34
N GLY A 75 -7.47 -5.40 14.08
CA GLY A 75 -7.63 -6.62 13.31
C GLY A 75 -6.32 -7.38 13.04
N VAL A 76 -5.14 -6.74 13.20
CA VAL A 76 -3.86 -7.45 13.05
C VAL A 76 -3.63 -8.44 14.18
N VAL A 77 -4.14 -8.16 15.39
CA VAL A 77 -4.08 -9.07 16.54
C VAL A 77 -4.91 -10.31 16.28
N ASP A 78 -6.10 -10.14 15.71
CA ASP A 78 -6.98 -11.26 15.35
C ASP A 78 -6.40 -12.10 14.20
N ALA A 79 -5.39 -11.59 13.52
CA ALA A 79 -4.63 -12.30 12.48
C ALA A 79 -3.36 -13.00 13.02
N GLY A 80 -3.15 -13.00 14.35
CA GLY A 80 -2.00 -13.64 14.97
C GLY A 80 -0.73 -12.80 15.01
N CYS A 81 -0.82 -11.48 14.79
CA CYS A 81 0.32 -10.55 14.89
C CYS A 81 0.33 -9.81 16.23
N LEU A 82 1.50 -9.37 16.67
CA LEU A 82 1.65 -8.41 17.76
C LEU A 82 1.33 -7.00 17.23
N HIS A 83 0.73 -6.14 18.07
CA HIS A 83 0.32 -4.81 17.64
C HIS A 83 0.79 -3.73 18.61
N ASP A 84 1.71 -2.90 18.17
CA ASP A 84 2.18 -1.72 18.87
C ASP A 84 1.52 -0.47 18.28
N LYS A 85 0.79 0.26 19.13
CA LYS A 85 0.06 1.45 18.74
C LYS A 85 0.80 2.70 19.17
N ILE A 86 1.13 3.54 18.20
CA ILE A 86 1.73 4.85 18.46
C ILE A 86 0.70 5.91 18.09
N VAL A 87 0.04 6.45 19.12
CA VAL A 87 -0.97 7.49 18.93
C VAL A 87 -0.30 8.86 18.93
N CYS A 88 0.06 9.34 17.76
CA CYS A 88 0.50 10.71 17.55
C CYS A 88 -0.73 11.59 17.30
N GLY A 89 -0.78 12.79 17.86
CA GLY A 89 -1.91 13.71 17.72
C GLY A 89 -2.24 14.18 16.30
N GLY A 90 -1.67 13.52 15.28
CA GLY A 90 -1.81 13.86 13.86
C GLY A 90 -0.91 15.00 13.40
N GLY A 91 -0.98 15.35 12.12
CA GLY A 91 -0.20 16.46 11.56
C GLY A 91 1.32 16.23 11.63
N ARG A 92 2.06 17.24 12.09
CA ARG A 92 3.52 17.24 12.11
C ARG A 92 4.10 16.17 13.05
N ALA A 93 3.48 15.93 14.19
CA ALA A 93 3.94 14.93 15.16
C ALA A 93 3.97 13.51 14.56
N SER A 94 2.97 13.14 13.75
CA SER A 94 2.94 11.84 13.04
C SER A 94 4.01 11.73 11.94
N VAL A 95 4.49 12.85 11.41
CA VAL A 95 5.55 12.85 10.37
C VAL A 95 6.93 12.74 11.01
N GLU A 96 7.09 13.28 12.20
CA GLU A 96 8.34 13.31 12.97
C GLU A 96 8.57 12.01 13.76
N GLU A 97 7.57 11.12 13.85
CA GLU A 97 7.69 9.84 14.56
C GLU A 97 8.65 8.90 13.81
N PRO A 98 9.74 8.45 14.45
CA PRO A 98 10.76 7.62 13.81
C PRO A 98 10.20 6.33 13.20
N GLU A 99 9.27 5.67 13.87
CA GLU A 99 8.64 4.42 13.43
C GLU A 99 7.83 4.60 12.14
N PHE A 100 7.34 5.82 11.87
CA PHE A 100 6.59 6.13 10.65
C PHE A 100 7.45 6.71 9.53
N TYR A 101 8.74 6.92 9.75
CA TYR A 101 9.64 7.53 8.78
C TYR A 101 9.58 6.84 7.41
N TRP A 102 9.74 5.52 7.39
CA TRP A 102 9.77 4.78 6.12
C TRP A 102 8.40 4.69 5.46
N VAL A 103 7.34 4.50 6.21
CA VAL A 103 5.99 4.48 5.63
C VAL A 103 5.64 5.84 5.03
N ASN A 104 5.99 6.93 5.70
CA ASN A 104 5.77 8.29 5.20
C ASN A 104 6.61 8.58 3.95
N THR A 105 7.89 8.18 3.96
CA THR A 105 8.80 8.32 2.81
C THR A 105 8.28 7.55 1.59
N ILE A 106 7.86 6.30 1.79
CA ILE A 106 7.34 5.46 0.70
C ILE A 106 6.03 6.02 0.15
N LEU A 107 5.13 6.49 1.00
CA LEU A 107 3.89 7.14 0.58
C LEU A 107 4.16 8.44 -0.18
N GLY A 108 5.14 9.23 0.23
CA GLY A 108 5.60 10.43 -0.49
C GLY A 108 6.12 10.08 -1.89
N ASN A 109 7.02 9.10 -1.98
CA ASN A 109 7.61 8.64 -3.24
C ASN A 109 6.56 8.03 -4.18
N LEU A 110 5.63 7.23 -3.64
CA LEU A 110 4.50 6.69 -4.39
C LEU A 110 3.66 7.82 -5.00
N LYS A 111 3.23 8.80 -4.18
CA LYS A 111 2.42 9.92 -4.65
C LYS A 111 3.15 10.76 -5.72
N SER A 112 4.45 10.99 -5.55
CA SER A 112 5.28 11.71 -6.51
C SER A 112 5.39 10.93 -7.82
N SER A 113 5.69 9.64 -7.77
CA SER A 113 5.76 8.76 -8.94
C SER A 113 4.43 8.73 -9.71
N LEU A 114 3.32 8.58 -9.00
CA LEU A 114 2.00 8.54 -9.63
C LEU A 114 1.64 9.87 -10.29
N ARG A 115 1.96 10.99 -9.64
CA ARG A 115 1.67 12.33 -10.19
C ARG A 115 2.52 12.65 -11.41
N SER A 116 3.81 12.30 -11.39
CA SER A 116 4.74 12.60 -12.49
C SER A 116 4.52 11.71 -13.72
N THR A 117 4.12 10.45 -13.51
CA THR A 117 4.06 9.47 -14.60
C THR A 117 2.65 9.34 -15.20
N TYR A 118 1.61 9.36 -14.36
CA TYR A 118 0.25 8.98 -14.80
C TYR A 118 -0.76 10.12 -14.77
N HIS A 119 -0.45 11.25 -14.18
CA HIS A 119 -1.27 12.48 -14.02
C HIS A 119 -2.66 12.25 -13.42
N ALA A 120 -3.42 11.26 -13.90
CA ALA A 120 -4.74 10.89 -13.37
C ALA A 120 -4.87 9.36 -13.26
N ILE A 121 -5.40 8.90 -12.15
CA ILE A 121 -5.60 7.47 -11.87
C ILE A 121 -7.07 7.21 -11.63
N ARG A 122 -7.66 6.34 -12.45
CA ARG A 122 -9.00 5.85 -12.20
C ARG A 122 -8.99 4.82 -11.07
N PRO A 123 -9.92 4.89 -10.09
CA PRO A 123 -9.95 3.99 -8.93
C PRO A 123 -9.89 2.50 -9.29
N LYS A 124 -10.55 2.10 -10.37
CA LYS A 124 -10.57 0.70 -10.84
C LYS A 124 -9.20 0.15 -11.25
N TYR A 125 -8.21 1.00 -11.49
CA TYR A 125 -6.85 0.60 -11.85
C TYR A 125 -5.85 0.83 -10.71
N ALA A 126 -6.30 1.34 -9.57
CA ALA A 126 -5.44 1.73 -8.47
C ALA A 126 -4.50 0.59 -8.04
N GLN A 127 -5.02 -0.65 -7.90
CA GLN A 127 -4.21 -1.79 -7.50
C GLN A 127 -3.05 -2.06 -8.49
N ARG A 128 -3.23 -1.85 -9.78
CA ARG A 128 -2.17 -2.07 -10.78
C ARG A 128 -1.01 -1.10 -10.61
N TYR A 129 -1.32 0.18 -10.37
CA TYR A 129 -0.30 1.19 -10.11
C TYR A 129 0.45 0.94 -8.80
N LEU A 130 -0.28 0.54 -7.75
CA LEU A 130 0.32 0.14 -6.48
C LEU A 130 1.24 -1.08 -6.66
N SER A 131 0.80 -2.09 -7.42
CA SER A 131 1.57 -3.30 -7.69
C SER A 131 2.83 -3.02 -8.50
N GLU A 132 2.77 -2.11 -9.46
CA GLU A 132 3.91 -1.69 -10.26
C GLU A 132 4.98 -1.00 -9.39
N PHE A 133 4.57 -0.04 -8.56
CA PHE A 133 5.48 0.64 -7.63
C PHE A 133 6.09 -0.35 -6.62
N GLN A 134 5.25 -1.22 -6.03
CA GLN A 134 5.69 -2.28 -5.13
C GLN A 134 6.70 -3.22 -5.80
N TYR A 135 6.44 -3.62 -7.03
CA TYR A 135 7.35 -4.49 -7.79
C TYR A 135 8.74 -3.88 -7.93
N ARG A 136 8.84 -2.63 -8.36
CA ARG A 136 10.11 -1.91 -8.50
C ARG A 136 10.81 -1.74 -7.16
N PHE A 137 10.09 -1.30 -6.14
CA PHE A 137 10.66 -1.09 -4.81
C PHE A 137 11.24 -2.39 -4.24
N ASN A 138 10.49 -3.47 -4.25
CA ASN A 138 10.90 -4.75 -3.67
C ASN A 138 12.08 -5.42 -4.41
N ARG A 139 12.48 -4.89 -5.58
CA ARG A 139 13.60 -5.37 -6.38
C ARG A 139 14.71 -4.34 -6.57
N ARG A 140 14.67 -3.25 -5.85
CA ARG A 140 15.61 -2.14 -6.03
C ARG A 140 17.08 -2.51 -5.77
N PHE A 141 17.32 -3.56 -5.02
CA PHE A 141 18.67 -4.07 -4.75
C PHE A 141 19.15 -5.11 -5.77
N ASN A 142 18.27 -5.55 -6.67
CA ASN A 142 18.60 -6.54 -7.70
C ASN A 142 18.00 -6.14 -9.06
N LEU A 143 18.49 -5.03 -9.60
CA LEU A 143 17.97 -4.46 -10.85
C LEU A 143 18.31 -5.33 -12.07
N CYS A 144 19.41 -6.09 -12.02
CA CYS A 144 19.83 -6.97 -13.13
C CYS A 144 18.78 -8.05 -13.42
N ASP A 145 18.08 -8.54 -12.41
CA ASP A 145 17.06 -9.58 -12.58
C ASP A 145 15.70 -9.05 -12.99
N LEU A 146 15.50 -7.75 -13.00
CA LEU A 146 14.19 -7.14 -13.20
C LEU A 146 13.61 -7.47 -14.58
N ILE A 147 14.41 -7.26 -15.63
CA ILE A 147 14.00 -7.51 -17.03
C ILE A 147 13.90 -9.01 -17.33
N PRO A 148 14.92 -9.86 -17.02
CA PRO A 148 14.81 -11.30 -17.22
C PRO A 148 13.58 -11.91 -16.55
N ARG A 149 13.27 -11.49 -15.31
CA ARG A 149 12.11 -11.97 -14.57
C ARG A 149 10.80 -11.51 -15.18
N LEU A 150 10.70 -10.26 -15.65
CA LEU A 150 9.51 -9.79 -16.37
C LEU A 150 9.30 -10.57 -17.67
N ALA A 151 10.35 -10.77 -18.45
CA ALA A 151 10.29 -11.56 -19.67
C ALA A 151 9.85 -13.01 -19.39
N TYR A 152 10.43 -13.65 -18.35
CA TYR A 152 10.05 -15.00 -17.95
C TYR A 152 8.56 -15.09 -17.58
N VAL A 153 8.05 -14.15 -16.79
CA VAL A 153 6.63 -14.13 -16.38
C VAL A 153 5.74 -13.85 -17.59
N ALA A 154 6.11 -12.88 -18.45
CA ALA A 154 5.32 -12.54 -19.64
C ALA A 154 5.18 -13.73 -20.61
N LEU A 155 6.25 -14.51 -20.80
CA LEU A 155 6.25 -15.69 -21.67
C LEU A 155 5.39 -16.85 -21.13
N ARG A 156 5.16 -16.89 -19.81
CA ARG A 156 4.38 -17.94 -19.14
C ARG A 156 2.97 -17.54 -18.76
N THR A 157 2.66 -16.26 -18.83
CA THR A 157 1.33 -15.74 -18.51
C THR A 157 0.48 -15.73 -19.77
N ALA A 158 -0.72 -16.25 -19.69
CA ALA A 158 -1.67 -16.19 -20.79
C ALA A 158 -1.95 -14.75 -21.20
N PRO A 159 -2.09 -14.45 -22.50
CA PRO A 159 -2.43 -13.10 -22.96
C PRO A 159 -3.72 -12.61 -22.31
N MET A 160 -3.70 -11.38 -21.82
CA MET A 160 -4.89 -10.75 -21.25
C MET A 160 -5.54 -9.86 -22.31
N PRO A 161 -6.74 -10.21 -22.82
CA PRO A 161 -7.44 -9.41 -23.81
C PRO A 161 -7.71 -7.99 -23.32
N GLU A 162 -7.67 -7.03 -24.22
CA GLU A 162 -7.91 -5.60 -23.90
C GLU A 162 -9.22 -5.37 -23.14
N LYS A 163 -10.27 -6.11 -23.48
CA LYS A 163 -11.56 -6.04 -22.80
C LYS A 163 -11.43 -6.32 -21.29
N LEU A 164 -10.65 -7.35 -20.90
CA LEU A 164 -10.40 -7.69 -19.51
C LEU A 164 -9.49 -6.66 -18.83
N LEU A 165 -8.50 -6.12 -19.55
CA LEU A 165 -7.67 -5.03 -19.05
C LEU A 165 -8.52 -3.79 -18.70
N LYS A 166 -9.53 -3.48 -19.50
CA LYS A 166 -10.43 -2.34 -19.29
C LYS A 166 -11.40 -2.53 -18.12
N LEU A 167 -11.66 -3.75 -17.66
CA LEU A 167 -12.51 -4.02 -16.50
C LEU A 167 -11.87 -3.59 -15.17
N GLY A 168 -10.55 -3.47 -15.12
CA GLY A 168 -9.86 -3.07 -13.90
C GLY A 168 -9.84 -4.17 -12.83
N LEU A 169 -10.15 -5.39 -13.19
CA LEU A 169 -10.00 -6.56 -12.33
C LEU A 169 -8.49 -6.80 -12.13
N GLY A 170 -8.01 -6.63 -10.93
CA GLY A 170 -6.65 -6.90 -10.47
C GLY A 170 -6.68 -7.82 -9.29
#